data_bca75232cc3266a9e798ab46c5b96f65
#
_entry.id   bca75232cc3266a9e798ab46c5b96f65
#
_cell.length_a   1.000
_cell.length_b   1.000
_cell.length_c   1.000
_cell.angle_alpha   90.00
_cell.angle_beta   90.00
_cell.angle_gamma   90.00
#
_symmetry.space_group_name_H-M   'P 1'
#
loop_
_entity.id
_entity.type
_entity.pdbx_description
1 polymer ?
#
loop_
_entity_poly.entity_id
_entity_poly.type
_entity_poly.pdbx_seq_one_letter_code
_entity_poly.pdbx_strand_id
1 'polypeptide(L)'
;MKLATAKALTAAEVQQVLDYTAKHNYAQRNKLMFLMTVAAGLRVGEVACLTIGDVRNEDGTVRGEVFLAADRVKHGHARTVYINTRLQAELAEYINERKWLDGTQPLFYTHRGPRRAFSPNTLAQHFHYVYKRAGIKQGSSHSGRKTFLTSLASQGISVFVLASLAGHKSITTTQKYVTVNADMNRRAVELV
;
A
#
# COMPACT_ATOMS: atom_id res chain seq x y z
N MET A 1 6.89 -24.77 12.52
CA MET A 1 6.33 -24.43 11.18
C MET A 1 6.82 -23.04 10.80
N LYS A 2 7.73 -22.89 9.79
CA LYS A 2 8.13 -21.57 9.30
C LYS A 2 6.89 -20.89 8.70
N LEU A 3 6.46 -19.79 9.27
CA LEU A 3 5.44 -18.93 8.65
C LEU A 3 5.94 -18.59 7.24
N ALA A 4 5.18 -18.99 6.23
CA ALA A 4 5.49 -18.70 4.85
C ALA A 4 5.62 -17.18 4.69
N THR A 5 6.78 -16.71 4.24
CA THR A 5 6.98 -15.28 3.95
C THR A 5 6.02 -14.86 2.85
N ALA A 6 5.36 -13.72 3.02
CA ALA A 6 4.45 -13.17 2.01
C ALA A 6 5.15 -13.15 0.63
N LYS A 7 4.40 -13.47 -0.42
CA LYS A 7 4.89 -13.40 -1.80
C LYS A 7 4.98 -11.93 -2.26
N ALA A 8 6.06 -11.53 -2.94
CA ALA A 8 6.05 -10.34 -3.79
C ALA A 8 5.33 -10.67 -5.10
N LEU A 9 4.49 -9.75 -5.58
CA LEU A 9 3.74 -9.93 -6.82
C LEU A 9 4.61 -9.53 -8.01
N THR A 10 4.49 -10.25 -9.11
CA THR A 10 5.03 -9.82 -10.41
C THR A 10 4.20 -8.68 -10.99
N ALA A 11 4.72 -7.96 -11.99
CA ALA A 11 3.96 -6.92 -12.70
C ALA A 11 2.65 -7.47 -13.31
N ALA A 12 2.71 -8.68 -13.89
CA ALA A 12 1.53 -9.36 -14.43
C ALA A 12 0.49 -9.68 -13.34
N GLU A 13 0.93 -10.12 -12.17
CA GLU A 13 0.03 -10.40 -11.04
C GLU A 13 -0.58 -9.12 -10.45
N VAL A 14 0.18 -8.01 -10.42
CA VAL A 14 -0.37 -6.69 -10.05
C VAL A 14 -1.48 -6.30 -11.03
N GLN A 15 -1.23 -6.41 -12.34
CA GLN A 15 -2.24 -6.11 -13.35
C GLN A 15 -3.47 -7.02 -13.22
N GLN A 16 -3.27 -8.31 -12.99
CA GLN A 16 -4.35 -9.28 -12.79
C GLN A 16 -5.26 -8.92 -11.60
N VAL A 17 -4.69 -8.40 -10.51
CA VAL A 17 -5.48 -7.90 -9.37
C VAL A 17 -6.25 -6.65 -9.76
N LEU A 18 -5.64 -5.72 -10.50
CA LEU A 18 -6.30 -4.50 -10.97
C LEU A 18 -7.46 -4.84 -11.91
N ASP A 19 -7.27 -5.75 -12.86
CA ASP A 19 -8.31 -6.20 -13.79
C ASP A 19 -9.47 -6.89 -13.06
N TYR A 20 -9.15 -7.71 -12.05
CA TYR A 20 -10.14 -8.31 -11.20
C TYR A 20 -10.96 -7.25 -10.46
N THR A 21 -10.32 -6.28 -9.82
CA THR A 21 -11.02 -5.24 -9.06
C THR A 21 -11.90 -4.37 -9.94
N ALA A 22 -11.46 -4.06 -11.18
CA ALA A 22 -12.22 -3.26 -12.14
C ALA A 22 -13.56 -3.88 -12.56
N LYS A 23 -13.66 -5.20 -12.53
CA LYS A 23 -14.86 -5.95 -12.96
C LYS A 23 -15.86 -6.21 -11.84
N HIS A 24 -15.58 -5.78 -10.61
CA HIS A 24 -16.39 -6.11 -9.44
C HIS A 24 -16.91 -4.87 -8.73
N ASN A 25 -17.96 -5.07 -7.91
CA ASN A 25 -18.53 -3.99 -7.11
C ASN A 25 -17.47 -3.26 -6.28
N TYR A 26 -17.65 -1.94 -6.14
CA TYR A 26 -16.70 -1.06 -5.43
C TYR A 26 -15.30 -1.06 -6.09
N ALA A 27 -15.26 -1.14 -7.42
CA ALA A 27 -14.05 -1.24 -8.23
C ALA A 27 -12.98 -0.22 -7.82
N GLN A 28 -13.31 1.07 -7.82
CA GLN A 28 -12.39 2.15 -7.52
C GLN A 28 -11.86 2.07 -6.08
N ARG A 29 -12.73 1.82 -5.09
CA ARG A 29 -12.32 1.62 -3.70
C ARG A 29 -11.33 0.45 -3.56
N ASN A 30 -11.68 -0.71 -4.14
CA ASN A 30 -10.87 -1.91 -4.03
C ASN A 30 -9.53 -1.75 -4.75
N LYS A 31 -9.52 -1.11 -5.92
CA LYS A 31 -8.32 -0.70 -6.66
C LYS A 31 -7.42 0.18 -5.79
N LEU A 32 -7.97 1.24 -5.20
CA LEU A 32 -7.20 2.17 -4.38
C LEU A 32 -6.63 1.55 -3.12
N MET A 33 -7.42 0.74 -2.39
CA MET A 33 -6.90 0.00 -1.23
C MET A 33 -5.69 -0.86 -1.63
N PHE A 34 -5.74 -1.51 -2.80
CA PHE A 34 -4.62 -2.29 -3.33
C PHE A 34 -3.44 -1.39 -3.71
N LEU A 35 -3.67 -0.31 -4.45
CA LEU A 35 -2.63 0.65 -4.85
C LEU A 35 -1.93 1.28 -3.64
N MET A 36 -2.63 1.59 -2.55
CA MET A 36 -2.01 2.08 -1.31
C MET A 36 -0.97 1.09 -0.76
N THR A 37 -1.13 -0.20 -1.00
CA THR A 37 -0.15 -1.20 -0.57
C THR A 37 1.01 -1.38 -1.55
N VAL A 38 0.75 -1.39 -2.87
CA VAL A 38 1.79 -1.68 -3.90
C VAL A 38 2.52 -0.46 -4.41
N ALA A 39 1.95 0.76 -4.28
CA ALA A 39 2.52 1.99 -4.79
C ALA A 39 2.96 2.98 -3.69
N ALA A 40 2.44 2.83 -2.45
CA ALA A 40 2.82 3.64 -1.30
C ALA A 40 3.33 2.80 -0.10
N GLY A 41 3.33 1.49 -0.21
CA GLY A 41 3.91 0.58 0.76
C GLY A 41 3.21 0.52 2.12
N LEU A 42 1.92 0.90 2.21
CA LEU A 42 1.18 0.83 3.46
C LEU A 42 0.93 -0.62 3.89
N ARG A 43 0.90 -0.81 5.20
CA ARG A 43 0.35 -2.04 5.78
C ARG A 43 -1.17 -2.02 5.67
N VAL A 44 -1.77 -3.20 5.55
CA VAL A 44 -3.26 -3.30 5.47
C VAL A 44 -3.94 -2.64 6.66
N GLY A 45 -3.38 -2.75 7.87
CA GLY A 45 -3.91 -2.07 9.05
C GLY A 45 -3.84 -0.54 8.95
N GLU A 46 -2.78 0.00 8.33
CA GLU A 46 -2.62 1.43 8.07
C GLU A 46 -3.66 1.90 7.04
N VAL A 47 -3.86 1.14 5.95
CA VAL A 47 -4.91 1.43 4.96
C VAL A 47 -6.31 1.43 5.59
N ALA A 48 -6.57 0.52 6.52
CA ALA A 48 -7.87 0.39 7.19
C ALA A 48 -8.24 1.59 8.06
N CYS A 49 -7.24 2.27 8.65
CA CYS A 49 -7.48 3.38 9.57
C CYS A 49 -7.33 4.78 8.94
N LEU A 50 -7.05 4.88 7.62
CA LEU A 50 -6.98 6.18 6.95
C LEU A 50 -8.33 6.87 6.94
N THR A 51 -8.29 8.17 7.23
CA THR A 51 -9.43 9.08 7.07
C THR A 51 -9.24 9.98 5.84
N ILE A 52 -10.28 10.67 5.45
CA ILE A 52 -10.22 11.66 4.37
C ILE A 52 -9.27 12.81 4.73
N GLY A 53 -9.31 13.28 5.98
CA GLY A 53 -8.41 14.34 6.47
C GLY A 53 -6.93 13.97 6.48
N ASP A 54 -6.60 12.67 6.53
CA ASP A 54 -5.20 12.25 6.42
C ASP A 54 -4.62 12.48 5.01
N VAL A 55 -5.44 12.35 3.98
CA VAL A 55 -4.99 12.36 2.57
C VAL A 55 -5.39 13.64 1.82
N ARG A 56 -6.28 14.47 2.38
CA ARG A 56 -6.79 15.67 1.72
C ARG A 56 -6.32 16.94 2.44
N ASN A 57 -5.88 17.93 1.68
CA ASN A 57 -5.60 19.28 2.16
C ASN A 57 -6.90 20.08 2.32
N GLU A 58 -6.82 21.22 3.01
CA GLU A 58 -7.95 22.14 3.18
C GLU A 58 -8.45 22.72 1.85
N ASP A 59 -7.54 22.94 0.90
CA ASP A 59 -7.86 23.41 -0.47
C ASP A 59 -8.51 22.32 -1.35
N GLY A 60 -8.67 21.10 -0.83
CA GLY A 60 -9.27 19.97 -1.52
C GLY A 60 -8.31 19.10 -2.32
N THR A 61 -7.06 19.49 -2.45
CA THR A 61 -6.03 18.68 -3.14
C THR A 61 -5.64 17.45 -2.31
N VAL A 62 -5.09 16.43 -2.96
CA VAL A 62 -4.57 15.24 -2.29
C VAL A 62 -3.11 15.47 -1.88
N ARG A 63 -2.80 15.11 -0.65
CA ARG A 63 -1.46 15.23 -0.07
C ARG A 63 -0.47 14.30 -0.76
N GLY A 64 0.74 14.79 -1.04
CA GLY A 64 1.88 13.96 -1.44
C GLY A 64 2.49 13.18 -0.29
N GLU A 65 2.27 13.64 0.95
CA GLU A 65 2.79 13.07 2.18
C GLU A 65 1.66 12.89 3.20
N VAL A 66 1.57 11.69 3.78
CA VAL A 66 0.57 11.33 4.80
C VAL A 66 1.29 10.93 6.07
N PHE A 67 1.06 11.68 7.14
CA PHE A 67 1.61 11.37 8.45
C PHE A 67 0.72 10.34 9.16
N LEU A 68 1.30 9.21 9.53
CA LEU A 68 0.67 8.18 10.32
C LEU A 68 1.14 8.30 11.77
N ALA A 69 0.26 8.74 12.65
CA ALA A 69 0.55 8.89 14.09
C ALA A 69 0.79 7.52 14.76
N ALA A 70 1.56 7.55 15.84
CA ALA A 70 2.04 6.35 16.53
C ALA A 70 0.91 5.45 17.09
N ASP A 71 -0.16 6.06 17.58
CA ASP A 71 -1.36 5.38 18.11
C ASP A 71 -2.17 4.66 17.04
N ARG A 72 -2.02 5.06 15.78
CA ARG A 72 -2.74 4.50 14.62
C ARG A 72 -1.97 3.41 13.87
N VAL A 73 -0.71 3.18 14.23
CA VAL A 73 0.15 2.20 13.57
C VAL A 73 0.55 1.06 14.50
N LYS A 74 0.59 -0.14 13.95
CA LYS A 74 1.08 -1.31 14.70
C LYS A 74 2.53 -1.05 15.13
N HIS A 75 2.82 -1.30 16.39
CA HIS A 75 4.13 -1.06 17.05
C HIS A 75 4.43 0.38 17.47
N GLY A 76 3.46 1.30 17.43
CA GLY A 76 3.55 2.60 18.06
C GLY A 76 4.65 3.54 17.53
N HIS A 77 4.94 3.49 16.21
CA HIS A 77 5.91 4.39 15.58
C HIS A 77 5.28 5.17 14.45
N ALA A 78 5.19 6.48 14.69
CA ALA A 78 4.80 7.42 13.67
C ALA A 78 5.74 7.34 12.46
N ARG A 79 5.18 7.51 11.26
CA ARG A 79 5.95 7.60 10.02
C ARG A 79 5.21 8.40 8.96
N THR A 80 5.94 8.97 8.04
CA THR A 80 5.38 9.57 6.83
C THR A 80 5.32 8.54 5.71
N VAL A 81 4.20 8.53 5.00
CA VAL A 81 3.98 7.75 3.78
C VAL A 81 3.96 8.72 2.62
N TYR A 82 4.69 8.41 1.57
CA TYR A 82 4.76 9.22 0.35
C TYR A 82 3.81 8.66 -0.70
N ILE A 83 3.01 9.53 -1.30
CA ILE A 83 2.02 9.20 -2.33
C ILE A 83 2.48 9.84 -3.64
N ASN A 84 2.79 8.99 -4.64
CA ASN A 84 3.22 9.48 -5.95
C ASN A 84 2.07 10.19 -6.70
N THR A 85 2.42 11.01 -7.68
CA THR A 85 1.48 11.85 -8.45
C THR A 85 0.33 11.04 -9.06
N ARG A 86 0.61 9.84 -9.58
CA ARG A 86 -0.42 8.98 -10.17
C ARG A 86 -1.45 8.53 -9.12
N LEU A 87 -0.98 8.10 -7.94
CA LEU A 87 -1.88 7.67 -6.87
C LEU A 87 -2.65 8.86 -6.27
N GLN A 88 -2.04 10.06 -6.23
CA GLN A 88 -2.74 11.28 -5.83
C GLN A 88 -3.92 11.57 -6.76
N ALA A 89 -3.73 11.49 -8.08
CA ALA A 89 -4.80 11.69 -9.06
C ALA A 89 -5.95 10.67 -8.89
N GLU A 90 -5.64 9.40 -8.72
CA GLU A 90 -6.62 8.34 -8.48
C GLU A 90 -7.40 8.54 -7.15
N LEU A 91 -6.72 9.02 -6.12
CA LEU A 91 -7.36 9.35 -4.83
C LEU A 91 -8.25 10.59 -4.95
N ALA A 92 -7.82 11.62 -5.70
CA ALA A 92 -8.61 12.83 -5.93
C ALA A 92 -9.93 12.49 -6.64
N GLU A 93 -9.88 11.68 -7.70
CA GLU A 93 -11.08 11.20 -8.40
C GLU A 93 -12.03 10.47 -7.43
N TYR A 94 -11.51 9.51 -6.67
CA TYR A 94 -12.29 8.74 -5.71
C TYR A 94 -12.92 9.60 -4.60
N ILE A 95 -12.20 10.62 -4.12
CA ILE A 95 -12.69 11.52 -3.09
C ILE A 95 -13.76 12.45 -3.68
N ASN A 96 -13.56 13.00 -4.87
CA ASN A 96 -14.46 13.97 -5.50
C ASN A 96 -15.82 13.36 -5.90
N GLU A 97 -15.89 12.07 -6.13
CA GLU A 97 -17.17 11.37 -6.36
C GLU A 97 -18.05 11.31 -5.10
N ARG A 98 -17.53 11.68 -3.94
CA ARG A 98 -18.25 11.66 -2.67
C ARG A 98 -18.82 13.05 -2.33
N LYS A 99 -20.13 13.14 -2.24
CA LYS A 99 -20.85 14.42 -2.04
C LYS A 99 -20.72 15.04 -0.63
N TRP A 100 -20.32 14.29 0.38
CA TRP A 100 -20.27 14.74 1.78
C TRP A 100 -18.99 14.24 2.45
N LEU A 101 -18.04 15.15 2.62
CA LEU A 101 -16.72 14.82 3.11
C LEU A 101 -16.41 15.61 4.38
N ASP A 102 -16.61 14.94 5.49
CA ASP A 102 -15.96 15.30 6.75
C ASP A 102 -14.58 14.61 6.79
N GLY A 103 -13.55 15.37 7.17
CA GLY A 103 -12.19 14.85 7.30
C GLY A 103 -12.05 13.68 8.27
N THR A 104 -12.96 13.54 9.22
CA THR A 104 -12.98 12.42 10.18
C THR A 104 -13.52 11.11 9.59
N GLN A 105 -14.17 11.16 8.43
CA GLN A 105 -14.73 9.97 7.80
C GLN A 105 -13.63 9.03 7.29
N PRO A 106 -13.86 7.70 7.36
CA PRO A 106 -12.94 6.73 6.80
C PRO A 106 -12.70 6.98 5.31
N LEU A 107 -11.46 6.94 4.87
CA LEU A 107 -11.12 6.98 3.45
C LEU A 107 -11.74 5.78 2.73
N PHE A 108 -11.67 4.60 3.35
CA PHE A 108 -12.25 3.37 2.83
C PHE A 108 -13.24 2.78 3.84
N TYR A 109 -14.47 2.58 3.44
CA TYR A 109 -15.53 2.06 4.30
C TYR A 109 -16.08 0.72 3.81
N THR A 110 -16.63 -0.05 4.75
CA THR A 110 -17.32 -1.31 4.45
C THR A 110 -18.66 -1.03 3.76
N HIS A 111 -19.16 -2.01 3.01
CA HIS A 111 -20.46 -1.90 2.32
C HIS A 111 -21.64 -2.41 3.13
N ARG A 112 -21.40 -3.04 4.29
CA ARG A 112 -22.44 -3.61 5.15
C ARG A 112 -22.81 -2.63 6.27
N GLY A 113 -24.08 -2.24 6.34
CA GLY A 113 -24.61 -1.34 7.37
C GLY A 113 -24.11 0.10 7.24
N PRO A 114 -24.06 0.87 8.34
CA PRO A 114 -23.59 2.24 8.32
C PRO A 114 -22.14 2.31 7.83
N ARG A 115 -21.74 3.42 7.22
CA ARG A 115 -20.38 3.65 6.70
C ARG A 115 -19.35 3.54 7.83
N ARG A 116 -18.76 2.37 7.98
CA ARG A 116 -17.71 2.09 8.99
C ARG A 116 -16.37 1.86 8.29
N ALA A 117 -15.28 2.28 8.95
CA ALA A 117 -13.94 1.86 8.57
C ALA A 117 -13.83 0.33 8.54
N PHE A 118 -12.97 -0.18 7.70
CA PHE A 118 -12.54 -1.58 7.85
C PHE A 118 -11.77 -1.74 9.16
N SER A 119 -11.99 -2.85 9.87
CA SER A 119 -10.99 -3.27 10.85
C SER A 119 -9.76 -3.82 10.11
N PRO A 120 -8.56 -3.76 10.71
CA PRO A 120 -7.35 -4.37 10.12
C PRO A 120 -7.56 -5.82 9.71
N ASN A 121 -8.25 -6.60 10.54
CA ASN A 121 -8.52 -8.00 10.27
C ASN A 121 -9.51 -8.19 9.10
N THR A 122 -10.59 -7.42 9.08
CA THR A 122 -11.57 -7.47 7.98
C THR A 122 -10.94 -7.09 6.64
N LEU A 123 -10.07 -6.07 6.63
CA LEU A 123 -9.36 -5.68 5.41
C LEU A 123 -8.33 -6.73 4.98
N ALA A 124 -7.62 -7.36 5.93
CA ALA A 124 -6.71 -8.46 5.63
C ALA A 124 -7.45 -9.66 4.99
N GLN A 125 -8.65 -10.01 5.52
CA GLN A 125 -9.51 -11.04 4.92
C GLN A 125 -10.01 -10.62 3.53
N HIS A 126 -10.39 -9.36 3.35
CA HIS A 126 -10.79 -8.83 2.04
C HIS A 126 -9.66 -9.01 1.01
N PHE A 127 -8.41 -8.66 1.34
CA PHE A 127 -7.26 -8.87 0.46
C PHE A 127 -7.02 -10.36 0.16
N HIS A 128 -7.17 -11.24 1.17
CA HIS A 128 -7.07 -12.68 0.94
C HIS A 128 -8.08 -13.15 -0.13
N TYR A 129 -9.34 -12.70 -0.05
CA TYR A 129 -10.36 -13.04 -1.05
C TYR A 129 -10.09 -12.42 -2.41
N VAL A 130 -9.63 -11.17 -2.47
CA VAL A 130 -9.25 -10.51 -3.72
C VAL A 130 -8.16 -11.29 -4.42
N TYR A 131 -7.06 -11.62 -3.74
CA TYR A 131 -5.96 -12.40 -4.32
C TYR A 131 -6.42 -13.78 -4.78
N LYS A 132 -7.17 -14.50 -3.93
CA LYS A 132 -7.68 -15.83 -4.27
C LYS A 132 -8.55 -15.80 -5.53
N ARG A 133 -9.47 -14.85 -5.63
CA ARG A 133 -10.40 -14.71 -6.76
C ARG A 133 -9.73 -14.15 -8.01
N ALA A 134 -8.72 -13.32 -7.85
CA ALA A 134 -7.86 -12.90 -8.96
C ALA A 134 -6.88 -14.01 -9.41
N GLY A 135 -6.91 -15.20 -8.82
CA GLY A 135 -6.04 -16.31 -9.21
C GLY A 135 -4.60 -16.22 -8.71
N ILE A 136 -4.31 -15.31 -7.77
CA ILE A 136 -2.97 -15.12 -7.22
C ILE A 136 -2.68 -16.17 -6.15
N LYS A 137 -1.80 -17.10 -6.49
CA LYS A 137 -1.35 -18.14 -5.54
C LYS A 137 -0.43 -17.51 -4.48
N GLN A 138 -0.62 -17.90 -3.21
CA GLN A 138 0.18 -17.44 -2.05
C GLN A 138 0.11 -15.92 -1.79
N GLY A 139 -0.88 -15.22 -2.37
CA GLY A 139 -1.13 -13.81 -2.06
C GLY A 139 -1.61 -13.64 -0.61
N SER A 140 -1.09 -12.63 0.08
CA SER A 140 -1.46 -12.30 1.45
C SER A 140 -1.60 -10.79 1.65
N SER A 141 -2.15 -10.37 2.79
CA SER A 141 -2.27 -8.95 3.15
C SER A 141 -0.94 -8.18 3.15
N HIS A 142 0.20 -8.87 3.21
CA HIS A 142 1.53 -8.27 3.15
C HIS A 142 2.14 -8.25 1.73
N SER A 143 1.51 -8.90 0.74
CA SER A 143 2.07 -9.06 -0.60
C SER A 143 2.25 -7.72 -1.32
N GLY A 144 1.27 -6.82 -1.26
CA GLY A 144 1.37 -5.50 -1.88
C GLY A 144 2.57 -4.70 -1.37
N ARG A 145 2.69 -4.57 -0.05
CA ARG A 145 3.83 -3.88 0.57
C ARG A 145 5.18 -4.57 0.28
N LYS A 146 5.21 -5.90 0.26
CA LYS A 146 6.42 -6.63 -0.13
C LYS A 146 6.78 -6.30 -1.57
N THR A 147 5.82 -6.25 -2.49
CA THR A 147 6.03 -5.85 -3.89
C THR A 147 6.62 -4.45 -3.99
N PHE A 148 6.07 -3.47 -3.27
CA PHE A 148 6.61 -2.11 -3.21
C PHE A 148 8.10 -2.09 -2.84
N LEU A 149 8.46 -2.71 -1.71
CA LEU A 149 9.84 -2.72 -1.24
C LEU A 149 10.79 -3.49 -2.16
N THR A 150 10.36 -4.63 -2.68
CA THR A 150 11.18 -5.44 -3.59
C THR A 150 11.39 -4.73 -4.94
N SER A 151 10.36 -4.06 -5.47
CA SER A 151 10.47 -3.27 -6.71
C SER A 151 11.43 -2.11 -6.57
N LEU A 152 11.39 -1.37 -5.47
CA LEU A 152 12.34 -0.29 -5.21
C LEU A 152 13.76 -0.81 -4.99
N ALA A 153 13.92 -1.93 -4.27
CA ALA A 153 15.20 -2.58 -4.08
C ALA A 153 15.82 -3.00 -5.42
N SER A 154 15.04 -3.57 -6.34
CA SER A 154 15.52 -3.98 -7.67
C SER A 154 15.96 -2.80 -8.57
N GLN A 155 15.46 -1.59 -8.26
CA GLN A 155 15.88 -0.35 -8.92
C GLN A 155 17.17 0.26 -8.33
N GLY A 156 17.73 -0.37 -7.30
CA GLY A 156 18.96 0.12 -6.65
C GLY A 156 18.75 1.13 -5.54
N ILE A 157 17.51 1.33 -5.10
CA ILE A 157 17.22 2.23 -3.97
C ILE A 157 17.90 1.69 -2.70
N SER A 158 18.60 2.58 -2.00
CA SER A 158 19.39 2.18 -0.83
C SER A 158 18.53 1.56 0.28
N VAL A 159 19.09 0.60 1.00
CA VAL A 159 18.40 -0.07 2.12
C VAL A 159 17.95 0.91 3.20
N PHE A 160 18.65 2.02 3.39
CA PHE A 160 18.29 3.06 4.34
C PHE A 160 17.01 3.79 3.93
N VAL A 161 16.90 4.17 2.63
CA VAL A 161 15.69 4.78 2.08
C VAL A 161 14.52 3.80 2.16
N LEU A 162 14.75 2.52 1.81
CA LEU A 162 13.72 1.47 1.93
C LEU A 162 13.26 1.29 3.38
N ALA A 163 14.18 1.32 4.35
CA ALA A 163 13.86 1.21 5.77
C ALA A 163 12.99 2.41 6.25
N SER A 164 13.35 3.62 5.82
CA SER A 164 12.60 4.84 6.08
C SER A 164 11.18 4.75 5.50
N LEU A 165 11.05 4.46 4.21
CA LEU A 165 9.76 4.29 3.53
C LEU A 165 8.89 3.20 4.18
N ALA A 166 9.52 2.13 4.65
CA ALA A 166 8.83 1.06 5.33
C ALA A 166 8.50 1.37 6.80
N GLY A 167 9.13 2.36 7.42
CA GLY A 167 9.06 2.57 8.86
C GLY A 167 9.57 1.34 9.63
N HIS A 168 10.72 0.80 9.21
CA HIS A 168 11.40 -0.29 9.90
C HIS A 168 12.43 0.27 10.86
N LYS A 169 12.37 -0.11 12.14
CA LYS A 169 13.37 0.25 13.14
C LYS A 169 14.75 -0.35 12.87
N SER A 170 14.76 -1.56 12.33
CA SER A 170 15.98 -2.31 12.06
C SER A 170 16.17 -2.48 10.56
N ILE A 171 17.32 -2.09 10.07
CA ILE A 171 17.77 -2.31 8.69
C ILE A 171 17.73 -3.80 8.32
N THR A 172 18.05 -4.69 9.27
CA THR A 172 17.98 -6.15 9.07
C THR A 172 16.62 -6.62 8.58
N THR A 173 15.53 -5.95 9.01
CA THR A 173 14.19 -6.24 8.51
C THR A 173 14.04 -5.87 7.03
N THR A 174 14.70 -4.81 6.59
CA THR A 174 14.66 -4.33 5.20
C THR A 174 15.60 -5.10 4.28
N GLN A 175 16.75 -5.54 4.77
CA GLN A 175 17.72 -6.33 4.00
C GLN A 175 17.10 -7.58 3.36
N LYS A 176 16.04 -8.15 3.97
CA LYS A 176 15.31 -9.30 3.42
C LYS A 176 14.63 -9.03 2.06
N TYR A 177 14.48 -7.76 1.68
CA TYR A 177 13.89 -7.33 0.40
C TYR A 177 14.94 -7.01 -0.65
N VAL A 178 16.23 -6.92 -0.26
CA VAL A 178 17.34 -6.55 -1.14
C VAL A 178 18.04 -7.84 -1.61
N THR A 179 17.96 -8.08 -2.90
CA THR A 179 18.75 -9.14 -3.56
C THR A 179 19.64 -8.48 -4.59
N VAL A 180 20.94 -8.50 -4.36
CA VAL A 180 21.92 -7.98 -5.32
C VAL A 180 22.08 -8.99 -6.46
N ASN A 181 22.05 -8.51 -7.70
CA ASN A 181 22.26 -9.31 -8.89
C ASN A 181 23.33 -8.66 -9.81
N ALA A 182 23.79 -9.41 -10.82
CA ALA A 182 24.85 -8.97 -11.72
C ALA A 182 24.49 -7.68 -12.48
N ASP A 183 23.21 -7.48 -12.85
CA ASP A 183 22.78 -6.28 -13.57
C ASP A 183 22.78 -5.03 -12.67
N MET A 184 22.48 -5.18 -11.39
CA MET A 184 22.64 -4.10 -10.42
C MET A 184 24.11 -3.68 -10.29
N ASN A 185 25.03 -4.65 -10.22
CA ASN A 185 26.46 -4.36 -10.14
C ASN A 185 26.97 -3.68 -11.41
N ARG A 186 26.58 -4.16 -12.61
CA ARG A 186 26.95 -3.50 -13.88
C ARG A 186 26.46 -2.05 -13.92
N ARG A 187 25.17 -1.82 -13.62
CA ARG A 187 24.62 -0.45 -13.62
C ARG A 187 25.30 0.46 -12.59
N ALA A 188 25.69 -0.09 -11.44
CA ALA A 188 26.35 0.70 -10.41
C ALA A 188 27.74 1.21 -10.84
N VAL A 189 28.52 0.39 -11.55
CA VAL A 189 29.85 0.81 -12.03
C VAL A 189 29.79 1.76 -13.22
N GLU A 190 28.70 1.80 -13.97
CA GLU A 190 28.48 2.76 -15.06
C GLU A 190 28.15 4.19 -14.55
N LEU A 191 27.97 4.39 -13.25
CA LEU A 191 27.69 5.70 -12.65
C LEU A 191 28.96 6.48 -12.28
N VAL A 192 30.15 5.89 -12.39
CA VAL A 192 31.46 6.49 -12.10
C VAL A 192 32.28 6.57 -13.38
#